data_cc2efb9da2c0dc5e704af65bcd9ee680
#
_entry.id   cc2efb9da2c0dc5e704af65bcd9ee680
#
_cell.length_a   1.000
_cell.length_b   1.000
_cell.length_c   1.000
_cell.angle_alpha   90.00
_cell.angle_beta   90.00
_cell.angle_gamma   90.00
#
_symmetry.space_group_name_H-M   'P 1'
#
loop_
_entity.id
_entity.type
_entity.pdbx_description
1 polymer ?
#
loop_
_entity_poly.entity_id
_entity_poly.type
_entity_poly.pdbx_seq_one_letter_code
_entity_poly.pdbx_strand_id
1 'polypeptide(L)'
;MATSSIRALAVDDFEPFRRFVCSTLERIPDLQVIGEALDGLDAVQKAQELKPDLILLDVGLPNLNGVEAAKRIRQVAPGAAIIFLTQNSDKDVVRAALSTGARGYVLKTDAESELLTAVAGVLGGDTFVSSGIKRDDSGETENT
;
A
#
# COMPACT_ATOMS: atom_id res chain seq x y z
N MET A 1 24.16 17.69 -4.56
CA MET A 1 24.18 16.58 -4.17
C MET A 1 23.05 15.81 -4.47
N ALA A 2 23.12 14.83 -5.01
CA ALA A 2 21.99 14.05 -5.34
C ALA A 2 21.52 13.35 -4.12
N THR A 3 20.34 13.66 -3.73
CA THR A 3 19.78 12.89 -2.66
C THR A 3 18.95 11.83 -3.30
N SER A 4 18.96 10.66 -2.75
CA SER A 4 18.08 9.64 -3.25
C SER A 4 16.67 10.03 -2.89
N SER A 5 15.84 10.08 -3.88
CA SER A 5 14.42 10.30 -3.69
C SER A 5 13.74 8.97 -3.49
N ILE A 6 12.72 8.98 -2.67
CA ILE A 6 11.84 7.82 -2.53
C ILE A 6 10.79 7.96 -3.63
N ARG A 7 10.69 6.96 -4.48
CA ARG A 7 9.80 7.01 -5.64
C ARG A 7 8.58 6.15 -5.35
N ALA A 8 7.40 6.75 -5.44
CA ALA A 8 6.16 6.09 -5.04
C ALA A 8 5.16 5.99 -6.18
N LEU A 9 4.41 4.90 -6.19
CA LEU A 9 3.31 4.67 -7.13
C LEU A 9 2.02 4.57 -6.34
N ALA A 10 1.00 5.32 -6.73
CA ALA A 10 -0.30 5.31 -6.07
C ALA A 10 -1.31 4.59 -6.95
N VAL A 11 -1.96 3.56 -6.42
CA VAL A 11 -2.88 2.72 -7.18
C VAL A 11 -4.25 2.67 -6.51
N ASP A 12 -5.24 3.27 -7.13
CA ASP A 12 -6.61 3.27 -6.65
C ASP A 12 -7.51 3.72 -7.79
N ASP A 13 -8.62 3.03 -8.01
CA ASP A 13 -9.54 3.42 -9.08
C ASP A 13 -10.48 4.56 -8.68
N PHE A 14 -10.51 4.92 -7.39
CA PHE A 14 -11.35 6.01 -6.92
C PHE A 14 -10.52 7.30 -6.85
N GLU A 15 -10.76 8.18 -7.79
CA GLU A 15 -9.92 9.37 -7.95
C GLU A 15 -9.82 10.25 -6.71
N PRO A 16 -10.91 10.56 -6.00
CA PRO A 16 -10.77 11.44 -4.83
C PRO A 16 -9.84 10.88 -3.77
N PHE A 17 -9.89 9.56 -3.53
CA PHE A 17 -9.01 8.97 -2.54
C PHE A 17 -7.57 8.89 -3.06
N ARG A 18 -7.39 8.61 -4.35
CA ARG A 18 -6.05 8.58 -4.95
C ARG A 18 -5.40 9.96 -4.81
N ARG A 19 -6.17 11.04 -5.01
CA ARG A 19 -5.66 12.41 -4.83
C ARG A 19 -5.25 12.66 -3.38
N PHE A 20 -6.04 12.18 -2.43
CA PHE A 20 -5.71 12.29 -1.02
C PHE A 20 -4.37 11.60 -0.73
N VAL A 21 -4.19 10.40 -1.26
CA VAL A 21 -2.96 9.64 -1.06
C VAL A 21 -1.77 10.41 -1.64
N CYS A 22 -1.88 10.88 -2.86
CA CYS A 22 -0.80 11.61 -3.50
C CYS A 22 -0.44 12.87 -2.72
N SER A 23 -1.44 13.63 -2.28
CA SER A 23 -1.19 14.84 -1.49
C SER A 23 -0.51 14.52 -0.18
N THR A 24 -0.93 13.44 0.47
CA THR A 24 -0.35 13.04 1.74
C THR A 24 1.11 12.61 1.57
N LEU A 25 1.38 11.82 0.54
CA LEU A 25 2.74 11.34 0.28
C LEU A 25 3.69 12.50 -0.03
N GLU A 26 3.20 13.51 -0.73
CA GLU A 26 4.02 14.66 -1.09
C GLU A 26 4.43 15.50 0.11
N ARG A 27 3.79 15.30 1.26
CA ARG A 27 4.21 15.97 2.50
C ARG A 27 5.44 15.34 3.11
N ILE A 28 5.84 14.16 2.64
CA ILE A 28 7.01 13.47 3.17
C ILE A 28 8.25 13.98 2.43
N PRO A 29 9.26 14.47 3.16
CA PRO A 29 10.48 14.96 2.52
C PRO A 29 11.14 13.87 1.69
N ASP A 30 11.64 14.25 0.54
CA ASP A 30 12.37 13.37 -0.38
C ASP A 30 11.51 12.26 -1.00
N LEU A 31 10.19 12.34 -0.88
CA LEU A 31 9.31 11.38 -1.51
C LEU A 31 8.62 12.04 -2.70
N GLN A 32 8.62 11.34 -3.84
CA GLN A 32 7.99 11.82 -5.05
C GLN A 32 7.03 10.76 -5.58
N VAL A 33 5.81 11.16 -5.88
CA VAL A 33 4.86 10.27 -6.54
C VAL A 33 5.19 10.30 -8.03
N ILE A 34 5.67 9.17 -8.54
CA ILE A 34 6.16 9.10 -9.93
C ILE A 34 5.14 8.54 -10.89
N GLY A 35 4.01 8.06 -10.39
CA GLY A 35 2.96 7.54 -11.26
C GLY A 35 1.73 7.17 -10.47
N GLU A 36 0.66 6.97 -11.21
CA GLU A 36 -0.63 6.54 -10.67
C GLU A 36 -1.18 5.44 -11.55
N ALA A 37 -1.92 4.51 -10.97
CA ALA A 37 -2.55 3.45 -11.72
C ALA A 37 -3.99 3.29 -11.24
N LEU A 38 -4.86 2.83 -12.12
CA LEU A 38 -6.29 2.76 -11.87
C LEU A 38 -6.80 1.33 -11.72
N ASP A 39 -5.99 0.34 -12.05
CA ASP A 39 -6.37 -1.06 -11.90
C ASP A 39 -5.14 -1.91 -11.66
N GLY A 40 -5.36 -3.19 -11.38
CA GLY A 40 -4.27 -4.09 -11.03
C GLY A 40 -3.31 -4.38 -12.16
N LEU A 41 -3.81 -4.47 -13.39
CA LEU A 41 -2.93 -4.74 -14.54
C LEU A 41 -2.02 -3.54 -14.81
N ASP A 42 -2.58 -2.33 -14.74
CA ASP A 42 -1.81 -1.11 -14.92
C ASP A 42 -0.76 -0.97 -13.81
N ALA A 43 -1.14 -1.36 -12.58
CA ALA A 43 -0.21 -1.32 -11.45
C ALA A 43 1.00 -2.21 -11.69
N VAL A 44 0.78 -3.44 -12.17
CA VAL A 44 1.88 -4.36 -12.46
C VAL A 44 2.78 -3.80 -13.56
N GLN A 45 2.16 -3.29 -14.62
CA GLN A 45 2.94 -2.74 -15.74
C GLN A 45 3.79 -1.56 -15.29
N LYS A 46 3.20 -0.64 -14.54
CA LYS A 46 3.93 0.54 -14.08
C LYS A 46 5.00 0.17 -13.06
N ALA A 47 4.76 -0.80 -12.21
CA ALA A 47 5.77 -1.26 -11.27
C ALA A 47 6.97 -1.82 -12.02
N GLN A 48 6.73 -2.57 -13.10
CA GLN A 48 7.80 -3.14 -13.89
C GLN A 48 8.60 -2.04 -14.62
N GLU A 49 7.89 -1.05 -15.17
CA GLU A 49 8.52 0.02 -15.93
C GLU A 49 9.26 1.01 -15.04
N LEU A 50 8.65 1.39 -13.94
CA LEU A 50 9.14 2.49 -13.11
C LEU A 50 10.02 2.04 -11.95
N LYS A 51 9.89 0.78 -11.53
CA LYS A 51 10.64 0.23 -10.39
C LYS A 51 10.56 1.16 -9.17
N PRO A 52 9.35 1.43 -8.67
CA PRO A 52 9.23 2.33 -7.52
C PRO A 52 9.78 1.70 -6.24
N ASP A 53 10.04 2.55 -5.26
CA ASP A 53 10.47 2.09 -3.94
C ASP A 53 9.29 1.76 -3.04
N LEU A 54 8.15 2.41 -3.30
CA LEU A 54 6.97 2.27 -2.47
C LEU A 54 5.73 2.25 -3.35
N ILE A 55 4.80 1.36 -3.03
CA ILE A 55 3.52 1.28 -3.76
C ILE A 55 2.39 1.29 -2.76
N LEU A 56 1.46 2.23 -2.91
CA LEU A 56 0.20 2.26 -2.16
C LEU A 56 -0.83 1.59 -3.05
N LEU A 57 -1.43 0.50 -2.57
CA LEU A 57 -2.19 -0.40 -3.44
C LEU A 57 -3.52 -0.78 -2.80
N ASP A 58 -4.61 -0.48 -3.48
CA ASP A 58 -5.93 -0.92 -3.02
C ASP A 58 -6.14 -2.40 -3.34
N VAL A 59 -6.83 -3.10 -2.47
CA VAL A 59 -7.20 -4.49 -2.70
C VAL A 59 -8.29 -4.61 -3.76
N GLY A 60 -9.31 -3.75 -3.69
CA GLY A 60 -10.50 -3.87 -4.54
C GLY A 60 -10.39 -3.24 -5.90
N LEU A 61 -9.34 -3.56 -6.65
CA LEU A 61 -9.12 -2.97 -7.96
C LEU A 61 -9.84 -3.75 -9.06
N PRO A 62 -10.27 -3.07 -10.13
CA PRO A 62 -10.84 -3.76 -11.27
C PRO A 62 -9.76 -4.44 -12.10
N ASN A 63 -10.17 -5.34 -12.96
CA ASN A 63 -9.36 -6.10 -13.93
C ASN A 63 -8.39 -7.09 -13.29
N LEU A 64 -7.72 -6.73 -12.21
CA LEU A 64 -6.87 -7.62 -11.44
C LEU A 64 -6.87 -7.04 -10.03
N ASN A 65 -7.34 -7.79 -9.04
CA ASN A 65 -7.43 -7.25 -7.69
C ASN A 65 -6.05 -7.02 -7.09
N GLY A 66 -6.01 -6.24 -6.00
CA GLY A 66 -4.75 -5.79 -5.43
C GLY A 66 -3.89 -6.91 -4.88
N VAL A 67 -4.49 -7.99 -4.36
CA VAL A 67 -3.72 -9.12 -3.83
C VAL A 67 -2.97 -9.82 -4.97
N GLU A 68 -3.68 -10.09 -6.07
CA GLU A 68 -3.03 -10.71 -7.23
C GLU A 68 -2.02 -9.78 -7.87
N ALA A 69 -2.32 -8.48 -7.92
CA ALA A 69 -1.36 -7.51 -8.42
C ALA A 69 -0.10 -7.51 -7.58
N ALA A 70 -0.23 -7.56 -6.25
CA ALA A 70 0.92 -7.58 -5.35
C ALA A 70 1.81 -8.79 -5.61
N LYS A 71 1.20 -9.96 -5.84
CA LYS A 71 1.99 -11.16 -6.14
C LYS A 71 2.83 -10.97 -7.39
N ARG A 72 2.25 -10.39 -8.44
CA ARG A 72 2.96 -10.15 -9.68
C ARG A 72 4.01 -9.05 -9.54
N ILE A 73 3.69 -8.01 -8.77
CA ILE A 73 4.63 -6.92 -8.52
C ILE A 73 5.88 -7.44 -7.80
N ARG A 74 5.70 -8.37 -6.85
CA ARG A 74 6.84 -8.96 -6.16
C ARG A 74 7.79 -9.65 -7.12
N GLN A 75 7.31 -10.13 -8.25
CA GLN A 75 8.15 -10.79 -9.25
C GLN A 75 8.85 -9.78 -10.16
N VAL A 76 8.18 -8.69 -10.53
CA VAL A 76 8.72 -7.73 -11.49
C VAL A 76 9.42 -6.55 -10.84
N ALA A 77 9.13 -6.27 -9.59
CA ALA A 77 9.74 -5.16 -8.85
C ALA A 77 9.94 -5.57 -7.39
N PRO A 78 10.82 -6.55 -7.14
CA PRO A 78 10.96 -7.11 -5.78
C PRO A 78 11.49 -6.11 -4.76
N GLY A 79 12.09 -5.02 -5.19
CA GLY A 79 12.57 -3.99 -4.27
C GLY A 79 11.50 -3.03 -3.80
N ALA A 80 10.29 -3.09 -4.33
CA ALA A 80 9.23 -2.17 -3.93
C ALA A 80 8.58 -2.64 -2.65
N ALA A 81 8.40 -1.73 -1.69
CA ALA A 81 7.63 -2.01 -0.49
C ALA A 81 6.17 -1.71 -0.80
N ILE A 82 5.28 -2.63 -0.48
CA ILE A 82 3.86 -2.49 -0.76
C ILE A 82 3.10 -2.22 0.54
N ILE A 83 2.29 -1.17 0.53
CA ILE A 83 1.34 -0.89 1.58
C ILE A 83 -0.04 -0.98 0.97
N PHE A 84 -0.86 -1.89 1.47
CA PHE A 84 -2.25 -1.94 1.04
C PHE A 84 -3.03 -0.82 1.73
N LEU A 85 -3.90 -0.15 0.97
CA LEU A 85 -4.70 0.94 1.49
C LEU A 85 -6.10 0.72 0.98
N THR A 86 -7.00 0.24 1.83
CA THR A 86 -8.25 -0.33 1.37
C THR A 86 -9.37 -0.19 2.39
N GLN A 87 -10.60 -0.34 1.92
CA GLN A 87 -11.77 -0.39 2.80
C GLN A 87 -11.97 -1.75 3.45
N ASN A 88 -11.30 -2.78 2.95
CA ASN A 88 -11.59 -4.14 3.34
C ASN A 88 -10.90 -4.54 4.64
N SER A 89 -11.70 -4.90 5.65
CA SER A 89 -11.17 -5.33 6.94
C SER A 89 -11.42 -6.82 7.20
N ASP A 90 -11.87 -7.56 6.20
CA ASP A 90 -12.09 -9.00 6.32
C ASP A 90 -10.77 -9.70 6.64
N LYS A 91 -10.78 -10.56 7.65
CA LYS A 91 -9.56 -11.21 8.13
C LYS A 91 -8.89 -12.07 7.07
N ASP A 92 -9.67 -12.75 6.26
CA ASP A 92 -9.11 -13.60 5.20
C ASP A 92 -8.43 -12.76 4.15
N VAL A 93 -9.01 -11.62 3.81
CA VAL A 93 -8.41 -10.71 2.84
C VAL A 93 -7.14 -10.09 3.40
N VAL A 94 -7.16 -9.65 4.67
CA VAL A 94 -5.98 -9.09 5.32
C VAL A 94 -4.85 -10.12 5.33
N ARG A 95 -5.18 -11.36 5.70
CA ARG A 95 -4.18 -12.42 5.75
C ARG A 95 -3.60 -12.70 4.36
N ALA A 96 -4.46 -12.78 3.35
CA ALA A 96 -4.01 -13.00 1.98
C ALA A 96 -3.10 -11.86 1.51
N ALA A 97 -3.49 -10.63 1.81
CA ALA A 97 -2.71 -9.46 1.41
C ALA A 97 -1.34 -9.45 2.08
N LEU A 98 -1.29 -9.71 3.39
CA LEU A 98 -0.01 -9.71 4.09
C LEU A 98 0.88 -10.87 3.67
N SER A 99 0.28 -12.00 3.28
CA SER A 99 1.06 -13.15 2.84
C SER A 99 1.75 -12.92 1.50
N THR A 100 1.42 -11.86 0.78
CA THR A 100 2.13 -11.52 -0.46
C THR A 100 3.53 -10.95 -0.18
N GLY A 101 3.85 -10.67 1.06
CA GLY A 101 5.07 -9.98 1.42
C GLY A 101 4.90 -8.49 1.56
N ALA A 102 3.65 -7.99 1.53
CA ALA A 102 3.38 -6.58 1.75
C ALA A 102 3.83 -6.17 3.15
N ARG A 103 4.31 -4.94 3.26
CA ARG A 103 4.86 -4.43 4.50
C ARG A 103 3.83 -3.64 5.31
N GLY A 104 2.71 -3.29 4.71
CA GLY A 104 1.69 -2.53 5.42
C GLY A 104 0.29 -2.83 4.97
N TYR A 105 -0.67 -2.61 5.88
CA TYR A 105 -2.08 -2.73 5.58
C TYR A 105 -2.80 -1.65 6.37
N VAL A 106 -3.34 -0.65 5.68
CA VAL A 106 -3.99 0.50 6.30
C VAL A 106 -5.42 0.57 5.80
N LEU A 107 -6.38 0.69 6.72
CA LEU A 107 -7.76 0.89 6.34
C LEU A 107 -7.95 2.33 5.87
N LYS A 108 -8.77 2.53 4.82
CA LYS A 108 -9.06 3.87 4.31
C LYS A 108 -9.67 4.76 5.39
N THR A 109 -10.44 4.17 6.30
CA THR A 109 -11.04 4.93 7.40
C THR A 109 -9.99 5.43 8.39
N ASP A 110 -8.82 4.80 8.45
CA ASP A 110 -7.74 5.19 9.35
C ASP A 110 -6.65 6.01 8.64
N ALA A 111 -6.75 6.17 7.32
CA ALA A 111 -5.66 6.72 6.52
C ALA A 111 -5.30 8.14 6.90
N GLU A 112 -6.30 8.96 7.21
CA GLU A 112 -6.04 10.35 7.55
C GLU A 112 -5.11 10.47 8.75
N SER A 113 -5.30 9.61 9.73
CA SER A 113 -4.50 9.65 10.96
C SER A 113 -3.28 8.75 10.92
N GLU A 114 -3.24 7.75 10.05
CA GLU A 114 -2.20 6.72 10.13
C GLU A 114 -1.31 6.59 8.89
N LEU A 115 -1.68 7.17 7.76
CA LEU A 115 -0.92 6.93 6.54
C LEU A 115 0.52 7.39 6.63
N LEU A 116 0.76 8.58 7.15
CA LEU A 116 2.13 9.09 7.27
C LEU A 116 2.97 8.20 8.18
N THR A 117 2.40 7.76 9.30
CA THR A 117 3.10 6.87 10.23
C THR A 117 3.40 5.54 9.58
N ALA A 118 2.45 5.00 8.83
CA ALA A 118 2.63 3.72 8.14
C ALA A 118 3.76 3.81 7.13
N VAL A 119 3.78 4.86 6.33
CA VAL A 119 4.81 5.05 5.32
C VAL A 119 6.18 5.18 5.97
N ALA A 120 6.28 6.01 7.02
CA ALA A 120 7.55 6.20 7.71
C ALA A 120 8.06 4.88 8.29
N GLY A 121 7.17 4.10 8.91
CA GLY A 121 7.55 2.81 9.48
C GLY A 121 8.03 1.82 8.42
N VAL A 122 7.28 1.73 7.32
CA VAL A 122 7.62 0.79 6.24
C VAL A 122 8.94 1.18 5.58
N LEU A 123 9.15 2.46 5.33
CA LEU A 123 10.41 2.92 4.75
C LEU A 123 11.59 2.68 5.68
N GLY A 124 11.33 2.63 6.99
CA GLY A 124 12.35 2.31 7.97
C GLY A 124 12.59 0.83 8.16
N GLY A 125 11.88 -0.02 7.42
CA GLY A 125 12.08 -1.47 7.50
C GLY A 125 11.07 -2.20 8.36
N ASP A 126 10.13 -1.49 8.96
CA ASP A 126 9.11 -2.11 9.81
C ASP A 126 7.90 -2.53 9.00
N THR A 127 6.99 -3.27 9.64
CA THR A 127 5.68 -3.52 9.08
C THR A 127 4.68 -2.66 9.83
N PHE A 128 3.54 -2.37 9.19
CA PHE A 128 2.50 -1.56 9.80
C PHE A 128 1.13 -2.15 9.51
N VAL A 129 0.32 -2.31 10.54
CA VAL A 129 -1.07 -2.75 10.38
C VAL A 129 -1.95 -1.75 11.10
N SER A 130 -3.00 -1.32 10.42
CA SER A 130 -3.94 -0.32 10.93
C SER A 130 -4.49 -0.69 12.29
N SER A 131 -4.68 0.28 13.16
CA SER A 131 -5.18 0.01 14.52
C SER A 131 -6.55 -0.67 14.50
N GLY A 132 -7.39 -0.37 13.51
CA GLY A 132 -8.67 -1.06 13.37
C GLY A 132 -8.50 -2.56 13.15
N ILE A 133 -7.51 -2.95 12.37
CA ILE A 133 -7.22 -4.36 12.13
C ILE A 133 -6.63 -5.01 13.37
N LYS A 134 -5.71 -4.32 14.04
CA LYS A 134 -5.10 -4.86 15.25
C LYS A 134 -6.12 -5.13 16.34
N ARG A 135 -7.12 -4.25 16.47
CA ARG A 135 -8.17 -4.46 17.48
C ARG A 135 -8.96 -5.73 17.18
N ASP A 136 -9.27 -5.96 15.90
CA ASP A 136 -9.99 -7.15 15.51
C ASP A 136 -9.19 -8.41 15.82
N ASP A 137 -7.89 -8.38 15.52
CA ASP A 137 -7.03 -9.50 15.81
C ASP A 137 -6.95 -9.77 17.31
N SER A 138 -6.82 -8.71 18.11
CA SER A 138 -6.77 -8.86 19.56
C SER A 138 -8.04 -9.49 20.10
N GLY A 139 -9.21 -9.04 19.60
CA GLY A 139 -10.47 -9.59 20.01
C GLY A 139 -10.59 -11.06 19.66
N GLU A 140 -10.13 -11.43 18.47
CA GLU A 140 -10.16 -12.81 18.05
C GLU A 140 -9.23 -13.67 18.90
N THR A 141 -8.04 -13.16 19.18
CA THR A 141 -7.08 -13.89 20.00
C THR A 141 -7.62 -14.17 21.38
N GLU A 142 -8.32 -13.21 21.96
CA GLU A 142 -8.89 -13.36 23.28
C GLU A 142 -9.97 -14.42 23.32
N ASN A 143 -10.61 -14.70 22.22
CA ASN A 143 -11.66 -15.67 22.15
C ASN A 143 -11.15 -17.09 21.98
N THR A 144 -9.91 -17.25 21.75
CA THR A 144 -9.32 -18.57 21.65
C THR A 144 -8.67 -18.95 22.98
#